data_f9e914d99f5bc14f002b9f25d4f9277e
#
_entry.id   f9e914d99f5bc14f002b9f25d4f9277e
#
_cell.length_a   1.000
_cell.length_b   1.000
_cell.length_c   1.000
_cell.angle_alpha   90.00
_cell.angle_beta   90.00
_cell.angle_gamma   90.00
#
_symmetry.space_group_name_H-M   'P 1'
#
loop_
_entity.id
_entity.type
_entity.pdbx_description
1 polymer ?
#
loop_
_entity_poly.entity_id
_entity_poly.type
_entity_poly.pdbx_seq_one_letter_code
_entity_poly.pdbx_strand_id
1 'polypeptide(L)'
;MPALWVMDILKNRRLMQEEHKTQAGEAWSNPMNLVFTNELGRNLIPQTVVRDFKEIVTSIGRPDARFHDLRHSYAVAAILAGDDIKTVQGNLGHATAAFTLDVYGHVTDQMRSASAMRMQSYIQQILDSDECERV
;
A
#
# COMPACT_ATOMS: atom_id res chain seq x y z
N MET A 1 -2.65 11.82 6.71
CA MET A 1 -1.17 11.95 6.68
C MET A 1 -0.59 10.65 6.18
N PRO A 2 0.43 10.65 5.33
CA PRO A 2 1.10 9.41 4.93
C PRO A 2 1.80 8.76 6.14
N ALA A 3 1.93 7.43 6.12
CA ALA A 3 2.60 6.69 7.19
C ALA A 3 4.06 7.13 7.34
N LEU A 4 4.57 7.24 8.57
CA LEU A 4 5.91 7.76 8.85
C LEU A 4 7.01 7.01 8.09
N TRP A 5 6.92 5.67 8.01
CA TRP A 5 7.89 4.84 7.30
C TRP A 5 7.91 5.12 5.78
N VAL A 6 6.76 5.47 5.16
CA VAL A 6 6.70 5.89 3.75
C VAL A 6 7.45 7.20 3.55
N MET A 7 7.29 8.14 4.48
CA MET A 7 8.01 9.41 4.44
C MET A 7 9.52 9.23 4.55
N ASP A 8 9.98 8.27 5.34
CA ASP A 8 11.41 7.98 5.47
C ASP A 8 11.98 7.33 4.19
N ILE A 9 11.23 6.44 3.53
CA ILE A 9 11.59 5.93 2.21
C ILE A 9 11.72 7.07 1.19
N LEU A 10 10.77 8.00 1.18
CA LEU A 10 10.79 9.14 0.25
C LEU A 10 11.94 10.11 0.54
N LYS A 11 12.27 10.36 1.81
CA LYS A 11 13.46 11.14 2.21
C LYS A 11 14.75 10.48 1.71
N ASN A 12 14.90 9.16 1.94
CA ASN A 12 16.06 8.41 1.45
C ASN A 12 16.15 8.47 -0.08
N ARG A 13 15.01 8.36 -0.78
CA ARG A 13 14.98 8.52 -2.25
C ARG A 13 15.47 9.90 -2.68
N ARG A 14 15.08 10.94 -1.98
CA ARG A 14 15.56 12.31 -2.24
C ARG A 14 17.07 12.43 -2.05
N LEU A 15 17.62 11.88 -0.97
CA LEU A 15 19.07 11.87 -0.75
C LEU A 15 19.81 11.16 -1.88
N MET A 16 19.35 10.00 -2.32
CA MET A 16 19.91 9.30 -3.48
C MET A 16 19.85 10.15 -4.76
N GLN A 17 18.79 10.91 -4.99
CA GLN A 17 18.72 11.80 -6.15
C GLN A 17 19.74 12.95 -6.07
N GLU A 18 20.00 13.52 -4.90
CA GLU A 18 21.03 14.55 -4.73
C GLU A 18 22.44 13.98 -4.97
N GLU A 19 22.70 12.75 -4.56
CA GLU A 19 23.94 12.03 -4.89
C GLU A 19 24.09 11.82 -6.39
N HIS A 20 23.07 11.29 -7.07
CA HIS A 20 23.06 11.11 -8.52
C HIS A 20 23.25 12.43 -9.26
N LYS A 21 22.60 13.51 -8.79
CA LYS A 21 22.75 14.85 -9.37
C LYS A 21 24.19 15.35 -9.26
N THR A 22 24.83 15.12 -8.11
CA THR A 22 26.22 15.50 -7.90
C THR A 22 27.16 14.72 -8.81
N GLN A 23 26.92 13.42 -8.99
CA GLN A 23 27.73 12.55 -9.85
C GLN A 23 27.52 12.84 -11.33
N ALA A 24 26.27 13.08 -11.74
CA ALA A 24 25.94 13.34 -13.16
C ALA A 24 26.30 14.77 -13.63
N GLY A 25 26.45 15.73 -12.69
CA GLY A 25 26.79 17.12 -13.03
C GLY A 25 25.83 17.71 -14.06
N GLU A 26 26.36 18.23 -15.16
CA GLU A 26 25.59 18.85 -16.25
C GLU A 26 24.65 17.89 -16.99
N ALA A 27 24.90 16.58 -16.90
CA ALA A 27 24.05 15.56 -17.53
C ALA A 27 22.74 15.31 -16.76
N TRP A 28 22.63 15.80 -15.50
CA TRP A 28 21.42 15.69 -14.72
C TRP A 28 20.29 16.54 -15.28
N SER A 29 19.10 15.95 -15.46
CA SER A 29 17.91 16.66 -15.94
C SER A 29 16.64 16.09 -15.34
N ASN A 30 16.03 16.82 -14.42
CA ASN A 30 14.72 16.51 -13.81
C ASN A 30 13.80 17.76 -13.81
N PRO A 31 13.41 18.29 -14.98
CA PRO A 31 12.64 19.53 -15.08
C PRO A 31 11.23 19.41 -14.49
N MET A 32 10.67 18.20 -14.42
CA MET A 32 9.35 17.94 -13.85
C MET A 32 9.39 17.60 -12.36
N ASN A 33 10.54 17.68 -11.73
CA ASN A 33 10.75 17.38 -10.31
C ASN A 33 10.17 16.00 -9.91
N LEU A 34 10.42 14.97 -10.71
CA LEU A 34 9.94 13.62 -10.49
C LEU A 34 10.59 12.99 -9.25
N VAL A 35 9.81 12.26 -8.47
CA VAL A 35 10.28 11.51 -7.30
C VAL A 35 11.08 10.28 -7.71
N PHE A 36 10.67 9.59 -8.78
CA PHE A 36 11.32 8.40 -9.28
C PHE A 36 11.95 8.67 -10.64
N THR A 37 13.28 8.65 -10.68
CA THR A 37 14.09 8.92 -11.86
C THR A 37 15.18 7.86 -12.02
N ASN A 38 15.79 7.79 -13.19
CA ASN A 38 17.08 7.11 -13.36
C ASN A 38 18.22 7.96 -12.76
N GLU A 39 19.46 7.48 -12.90
CA GLU A 39 20.67 8.13 -12.38
C GLU A 39 20.97 9.49 -13.01
N LEU A 40 20.37 9.81 -14.15
CA LEU A 40 20.49 11.10 -14.85
C LEU A 40 19.29 12.04 -14.61
N GLY A 41 18.38 11.70 -13.67
CA GLY A 41 17.20 12.51 -13.37
C GLY A 41 16.04 12.34 -14.35
N ARG A 42 16.15 11.48 -15.37
CA ARG A 42 15.15 11.28 -16.40
C ARG A 42 14.11 10.27 -16.00
N ASN A 43 12.99 10.23 -16.73
CA ASN A 43 11.91 9.26 -16.54
C ASN A 43 12.44 7.82 -16.55
N LEU A 44 11.89 6.99 -15.64
CA LEU A 44 12.08 5.55 -15.70
C LEU A 44 11.41 4.97 -16.95
N ILE A 45 12.06 4.02 -17.59
CA ILE A 45 11.50 3.26 -18.70
C ILE A 45 10.58 2.18 -18.09
N PRO A 46 9.27 2.13 -18.45
CA PRO A 46 8.34 1.18 -17.84
C PRO A 46 8.78 -0.29 -17.95
N GLN A 47 9.38 -0.67 -19.07
CA GLN A 47 9.89 -2.01 -19.30
C GLN A 47 11.02 -2.40 -18.33
N THR A 48 11.89 -1.45 -17.97
CA THR A 48 12.96 -1.65 -16.98
C THR A 48 12.34 -1.93 -15.61
N VAL A 49 11.37 -1.11 -15.18
CA VAL A 49 10.69 -1.29 -13.90
C VAL A 49 10.00 -2.67 -13.81
N VAL A 50 9.32 -3.09 -14.89
CA VAL A 50 8.66 -4.41 -14.94
C VAL A 50 9.70 -5.54 -14.92
N ARG A 51 10.83 -5.41 -15.63
CA ARG A 51 11.90 -6.41 -15.60
C ARG A 51 12.49 -6.56 -14.20
N ASP A 52 12.87 -5.45 -13.58
CA ASP A 52 13.49 -5.45 -12.25
C ASP A 52 12.50 -6.01 -11.18
N PHE A 53 11.22 -5.68 -11.32
CA PHE A 53 10.17 -6.29 -10.50
C PHE A 53 10.09 -7.81 -10.71
N LYS A 54 10.17 -8.29 -11.96
CA LYS A 54 10.13 -9.72 -12.26
C LYS A 54 11.33 -10.47 -11.68
N GLU A 55 12.51 -9.88 -11.68
CA GLU A 55 13.69 -10.46 -11.01
C GLU A 55 13.43 -10.63 -9.51
N ILE A 56 12.91 -9.59 -8.84
CA ILE A 56 12.59 -9.64 -7.40
C ILE A 56 11.54 -10.71 -7.09
N VAL A 57 10.39 -10.73 -7.79
CA VAL A 57 9.32 -11.69 -7.49
C VAL A 57 9.71 -13.13 -7.83
N THR A 58 10.57 -13.32 -8.81
CA THR A 58 11.13 -14.65 -9.12
C THR A 58 12.05 -15.13 -8.00
N SER A 59 12.90 -14.25 -7.45
CA SER A 59 13.81 -14.60 -6.36
C SER A 59 13.09 -15.02 -5.07
N ILE A 60 11.86 -14.55 -4.86
CA ILE A 60 11.00 -14.93 -3.72
C ILE A 60 9.98 -16.03 -4.07
N GLY A 61 10.14 -16.72 -5.20
CA GLY A 61 9.28 -17.83 -5.61
C GLY A 61 7.89 -17.45 -6.14
N ARG A 62 7.70 -16.21 -6.59
CA ARG A 62 6.44 -15.71 -7.15
C ARG A 62 6.59 -15.18 -8.58
N PRO A 63 7.08 -15.98 -9.53
CA PRO A 63 7.34 -15.53 -10.91
C PRO A 63 6.05 -15.17 -11.69
N ASP A 64 4.89 -15.63 -11.23
CA ASP A 64 3.56 -15.32 -11.77
C ASP A 64 3.11 -13.88 -11.45
N ALA A 65 3.60 -13.27 -10.37
CA ALA A 65 3.18 -11.95 -9.93
C ALA A 65 3.46 -10.85 -10.97
N ARG A 66 2.53 -9.92 -11.11
CA ARG A 66 2.64 -8.75 -12.00
C ARG A 66 2.86 -7.49 -11.18
N PHE A 67 3.52 -6.49 -11.75
CA PHE A 67 3.73 -5.20 -11.08
C PHE A 67 2.41 -4.55 -10.61
N HIS A 68 1.33 -4.69 -11.40
CA HIS A 68 0.02 -4.16 -11.05
C HIS A 68 -0.62 -4.89 -9.84
N ASP A 69 -0.21 -6.12 -9.54
CA ASP A 69 -0.74 -6.89 -8.41
C ASP A 69 -0.32 -6.29 -7.06
N LEU A 70 0.72 -5.44 -7.02
CA LEU A 70 1.07 -4.64 -5.83
C LEU A 70 -0.07 -3.71 -5.41
N ARG A 71 -0.82 -3.17 -6.38
CA ARG A 71 -1.99 -2.34 -6.13
C ARG A 71 -3.13 -3.15 -5.50
N HIS A 72 -3.34 -4.39 -5.97
CA HIS A 72 -4.29 -5.32 -5.37
C HIS A 72 -3.89 -5.69 -3.95
N SER A 73 -2.61 -6.00 -3.74
CA SER A 73 -2.07 -6.33 -2.41
C SER A 73 -2.26 -5.18 -1.41
N TYR A 74 -2.03 -3.94 -1.85
CA TYR A 74 -2.30 -2.76 -1.01
C TYR A 74 -3.78 -2.67 -0.63
N ALA A 75 -4.71 -2.83 -1.60
CA ALA A 75 -6.14 -2.75 -1.33
C ALA A 75 -6.59 -3.80 -0.30
N VAL A 76 -6.14 -5.06 -0.48
CA VAL A 76 -6.43 -6.14 0.47
C VAL A 76 -5.87 -5.83 1.85
N ALA A 77 -4.61 -5.43 1.94
CA ALA A 77 -3.94 -5.12 3.21
C ALA A 77 -4.62 -3.95 3.94
N ALA A 78 -4.99 -2.89 3.24
CA ALA A 78 -5.66 -1.72 3.81
C ALA A 78 -7.05 -2.09 4.37
N ILE A 79 -7.85 -2.86 3.64
CA ILE A 79 -9.15 -3.34 4.09
C ILE A 79 -9.00 -4.26 5.32
N LEU A 80 -8.02 -5.17 5.31
CA LEU A 80 -7.74 -6.05 6.46
C LEU A 80 -7.25 -5.27 7.68
N ALA A 81 -6.53 -4.16 7.46
CA ALA A 81 -6.11 -3.24 8.52
C ALA A 81 -7.27 -2.41 9.10
N GLY A 82 -8.45 -2.44 8.47
CA GLY A 82 -9.66 -1.77 8.95
C GLY A 82 -10.02 -0.48 8.21
N ASP A 83 -9.32 -0.14 7.13
CA ASP A 83 -9.68 0.99 6.29
C ASP A 83 -11.03 0.72 5.60
N ASP A 84 -11.87 1.75 5.52
CA ASP A 84 -13.10 1.65 4.76
C ASP A 84 -12.83 1.69 3.24
N ILE A 85 -13.73 1.08 2.47
CA ILE A 85 -13.59 0.92 1.02
C ILE A 85 -13.42 2.26 0.31
N LYS A 86 -14.12 3.31 0.77
CA LYS A 86 -14.08 4.62 0.16
C LYS A 86 -12.72 5.30 0.34
N THR A 87 -12.13 5.13 1.52
CA THR A 87 -10.76 5.57 1.81
C THR A 87 -9.75 4.84 0.92
N VAL A 88 -9.86 3.52 0.79
CA VAL A 88 -8.98 2.73 -0.09
C VAL A 88 -9.14 3.16 -1.56
N GLN A 89 -10.36 3.39 -2.03
CA GLN A 89 -10.62 3.92 -3.37
C GLN A 89 -9.98 5.30 -3.59
N GLY A 90 -10.11 6.20 -2.60
CA GLY A 90 -9.49 7.53 -2.64
C GLY A 90 -7.97 7.46 -2.72
N ASN A 91 -7.34 6.62 -1.90
CA ASN A 91 -5.89 6.42 -1.86
C ASN A 91 -5.33 5.83 -3.16
N LEU A 92 -6.11 4.98 -3.83
CA LEU A 92 -5.70 4.35 -5.08
C LEU A 92 -6.01 5.21 -6.32
N GLY A 93 -6.65 6.38 -6.15
CA GLY A 93 -7.19 7.17 -7.25
C GLY A 93 -8.37 6.44 -7.93
N HIS A 94 -9.16 7.13 -8.73
CA HIS A 94 -10.46 6.68 -9.30
C HIS A 94 -10.44 5.40 -10.17
N ALA A 95 -9.67 4.40 -9.79
CA ALA A 95 -9.73 3.07 -10.39
C ALA A 95 -11.01 2.38 -9.89
N THR A 96 -11.96 2.32 -10.76
CA THR A 96 -13.21 1.54 -10.81
C THR A 96 -13.69 0.84 -9.54
N ALA A 97 -14.92 1.17 -9.11
CA ALA A 97 -15.66 0.45 -8.06
C ALA A 97 -15.67 -1.08 -8.27
N ALA A 98 -15.62 -1.55 -9.53
CA ALA A 98 -15.55 -2.96 -9.88
C ALA A 98 -14.32 -3.68 -9.28
N PHE A 99 -13.15 -3.02 -9.27
CA PHE A 99 -11.93 -3.58 -8.67
C PHE A 99 -12.05 -3.77 -7.16
N THR A 100 -12.62 -2.79 -6.46
CA THR A 100 -12.78 -2.86 -5.00
C THR A 100 -13.84 -3.91 -4.62
N LEU A 101 -14.86 -4.12 -5.44
CA LEU A 101 -15.87 -5.17 -5.25
C LEU A 101 -15.29 -6.58 -5.43
N ASP A 102 -14.37 -6.77 -6.37
CA ASP A 102 -13.71 -8.05 -6.62
C ASP A 102 -12.79 -8.44 -5.44
N VAL A 103 -12.00 -7.48 -4.95
CA VAL A 103 -11.20 -7.64 -3.71
C VAL A 103 -12.10 -7.88 -2.49
N TYR A 104 -13.26 -7.20 -2.42
CA TYR A 104 -14.20 -7.30 -1.31
C TYR A 104 -14.83 -8.69 -1.20
N GLY A 105 -15.11 -9.37 -2.33
CA GLY A 105 -15.66 -10.73 -2.34
C GLY A 105 -14.77 -11.74 -1.61
N HIS A 106 -13.46 -11.59 -1.69
CA HIS A 106 -12.50 -12.49 -1.03
C HIS A 106 -12.22 -12.16 0.44
N VAL A 107 -12.47 -10.93 0.89
CA VAL A 107 -12.17 -10.46 2.24
C VAL A 107 -13.40 -10.52 3.16
N THR A 108 -14.62 -10.59 2.60
CA THR A 108 -15.89 -10.48 3.35
C THR A 108 -16.07 -11.55 4.41
N ASP A 109 -15.68 -12.80 4.19
CA ASP A 109 -15.91 -13.85 5.18
C ASP A 109 -15.02 -13.70 6.41
N GLN A 110 -13.77 -13.29 6.23
CA GLN A 110 -12.87 -12.96 7.36
C GLN A 110 -13.34 -11.72 8.10
N MET A 111 -13.82 -10.69 7.39
CA MET A 111 -14.35 -9.47 8.00
C MET A 111 -15.65 -9.74 8.75
N ARG A 112 -16.54 -10.59 8.26
CA ARG A 112 -17.76 -11.02 8.94
C ARG A 112 -17.44 -11.73 10.25
N SER A 113 -16.52 -12.68 10.23
CA SER A 113 -16.09 -13.40 11.43
C SER A 113 -15.45 -12.46 12.45
N ALA A 114 -14.56 -11.58 12.03
CA ALA A 114 -13.93 -10.58 12.90
C ALA A 114 -14.95 -9.57 13.45
N SER A 115 -15.96 -9.17 12.67
CA SER A 115 -17.05 -8.31 13.11
C SER A 115 -17.92 -8.99 14.17
N ALA A 116 -18.25 -10.27 13.94
CA ALA A 116 -19.01 -11.06 14.92
C ALA A 116 -18.28 -11.20 16.27
N MET A 117 -16.96 -11.47 16.23
CA MET A 117 -16.13 -11.55 17.43
C MET A 117 -16.07 -10.22 18.18
N ARG A 118 -15.90 -9.09 17.46
CA ARG A 118 -15.92 -7.76 18.09
C ARG A 118 -17.25 -7.45 18.76
N MET A 119 -18.37 -7.78 18.12
CA MET A 119 -19.70 -7.59 18.68
C MET A 119 -19.90 -8.46 19.91
N GLN A 120 -19.49 -9.73 19.87
CA GLN A 120 -19.57 -10.64 21.01
C GLN A 120 -18.74 -10.12 22.19
N SER A 121 -17.52 -9.67 21.96
CA SER A 121 -16.67 -9.08 23.01
C SER A 121 -17.28 -7.81 23.61
N TYR A 122 -17.88 -6.97 22.78
CA TYR A 122 -18.56 -5.76 23.24
C TYR A 122 -19.78 -6.07 24.11
N ILE A 123 -20.63 -7.02 23.69
CA ILE A 123 -21.79 -7.46 24.48
C ILE A 123 -21.32 -8.07 25.80
N GLN A 124 -20.28 -8.90 25.81
CA GLN A 124 -19.76 -9.50 27.03
C GLN A 124 -19.27 -8.43 28.02
N GLN A 125 -18.55 -7.40 27.54
CA GLN A 125 -18.10 -6.29 28.38
C GLN A 125 -19.28 -5.54 29.05
N ILE A 126 -20.40 -5.35 28.32
CA ILE A 126 -21.60 -4.72 28.88
C ILE A 126 -22.22 -5.61 29.99
N LEU A 127 -22.35 -6.91 29.71
CA LEU A 127 -22.95 -7.85 30.68
C LEU A 127 -22.10 -7.95 31.96
N ASP A 128 -20.76 -8.01 31.80
CA ASP A 128 -19.83 -8.06 32.96
C ASP A 128 -19.85 -6.76 33.76
N SER A 129 -20.06 -5.59 33.11
CA SER A 129 -20.20 -4.32 33.82
C SER A 129 -21.53 -4.21 34.61
N ASP A 130 -22.64 -4.73 34.04
CA ASP A 130 -23.95 -4.75 34.70
C ASP A 130 -23.99 -5.70 35.92
N GLU A 131 -23.19 -6.77 35.93
CA GLU A 131 -23.06 -7.65 37.09
C GLU A 131 -22.28 -7.00 38.25
N CYS A 132 -21.32 -6.11 37.92
CA CYS A 132 -20.51 -5.41 38.93
C CYS A 132 -21.29 -4.28 39.64
N GLU A 133 -22.36 -3.73 39.04
CA GLU A 133 -23.21 -2.72 39.65
C GLU A 133 -24.35 -3.29 40.55
N ARG A 134 -24.55 -4.62 40.56
CA ARG A 134 -25.61 -5.29 41.33
C ARG A 134 -25.12 -5.93 42.63
N VAL A 135 -23.87 -5.75 43.04
CA VAL A 135 -23.27 -6.19 44.29
C VAL A 135 -23.06 -4.98 45.21
#